data_e9d588509b9db9101a2c5ec3236ab892
#
_entry.id   e9d588509b9db9101a2c5ec3236ab892
#
_cell.length_a   1.000
_cell.length_b   1.000
_cell.length_c   1.000
_cell.angle_alpha   90.00
_cell.angle_beta   90.00
_cell.angle_gamma   90.00
#
_symmetry.space_group_name_H-M   'P 1'
#
loop_
_entity.id
_entity.type
_entity.pdbx_description
1 polymer ?
#
loop_
_entity_poly.entity_id
_entity_poly.type
_entity_poly.pdbx_seq_one_letter_code
_entity_poly.pdbx_strand_id
1 'polypeptide(L)'
;MTAQNIGVNITAAIISLSIGGLAVGLAAQDTLANLFGAVAVFADKPFRVGDHIKLADIEGTVEAVGMRSTRVRTLEGHLAVIPNKTVGNAAITNITQRSSIKTVMNLTLAHALPADKVKRALALLAEIYLGQPLTQDVWISFNQFSGGNLNIMIVHWSKGTDYPKYLAALQEMNLAVKERFDAEGIAFA
;
A
#
# COMPACT_ATOMS: atom_id res chain seq x y z
N MET A 1 -46.38 -41.39 6.40
CA MET A 1 -47.86 -41.56 6.54
C MET A 1 -48.44 -41.14 7.87
N THR A 2 -48.06 -40.04 8.49
CA THR A 2 -48.53 -39.81 9.87
C THR A 2 -48.99 -38.37 10.18
N ALA A 3 -48.57 -37.38 9.39
CA ALA A 3 -48.95 -36.01 9.69
C ALA A 3 -50.32 -35.59 9.12
N GLN A 4 -50.82 -36.23 8.05
CA GLN A 4 -52.15 -35.92 7.48
C GLN A 4 -53.31 -36.39 8.33
N ASN A 5 -53.09 -37.40 9.20
CA ASN A 5 -54.12 -37.92 10.08
C ASN A 5 -54.37 -37.07 11.34
N ILE A 6 -53.59 -36.02 11.58
CA ILE A 6 -53.71 -35.19 12.77
C ILE A 6 -54.37 -33.81 12.43
N GLY A 7 -54.93 -33.66 11.21
CA GLY A 7 -55.61 -32.43 10.80
C GLY A 7 -54.67 -31.21 10.54
N VAL A 8 -53.35 -31.45 10.46
CA VAL A 8 -52.36 -30.41 10.21
C VAL A 8 -52.24 -30.15 8.71
N ASN A 9 -52.47 -28.95 8.25
CA ASN A 9 -52.23 -28.55 6.88
C ASN A 9 -50.69 -28.46 6.60
N ILE A 10 -50.13 -29.55 6.08
CA ILE A 10 -48.69 -29.70 5.81
C ILE A 10 -48.18 -28.60 4.84
N THR A 11 -49.00 -28.24 3.86
CA THR A 11 -48.67 -27.19 2.89
C THR A 11 -48.54 -25.79 3.59
N ALA A 12 -49.46 -25.46 4.47
CA ALA A 12 -49.40 -24.23 5.25
C ALA A 12 -48.17 -24.21 6.19
N ALA A 13 -47.87 -25.33 6.81
CA ALA A 13 -46.67 -25.50 7.67
C ALA A 13 -45.36 -25.31 6.88
N ILE A 14 -45.24 -25.89 5.69
CA ILE A 14 -44.07 -25.72 4.80
C ILE A 14 -43.94 -24.29 4.37
N ILE A 15 -45.03 -23.64 3.95
CA ILE A 15 -44.99 -22.22 3.54
C ILE A 15 -44.56 -21.34 4.70
N SER A 16 -45.11 -21.52 5.89
CA SER A 16 -44.75 -20.77 7.08
C SER A 16 -43.27 -20.96 7.45
N LEU A 17 -42.75 -22.20 7.39
CA LEU A 17 -41.37 -22.50 7.66
C LEU A 17 -40.42 -21.88 6.61
N SER A 18 -40.86 -21.88 5.34
CA SER A 18 -40.08 -21.28 4.24
C SER A 18 -39.97 -19.75 4.42
N ILE A 19 -41.05 -19.08 4.75
CA ILE A 19 -41.06 -17.62 5.01
C ILE A 19 -40.24 -17.30 6.27
N GLY A 20 -40.38 -18.09 7.33
CA GLY A 20 -39.60 -17.96 8.55
C GLY A 20 -38.11 -18.19 8.30
N GLY A 21 -37.77 -19.21 7.51
CA GLY A 21 -36.38 -19.50 7.10
C GLY A 21 -35.75 -18.36 6.28
N LEU A 22 -36.52 -17.79 5.35
CA LEU A 22 -36.07 -16.64 4.58
C LEU A 22 -35.81 -15.43 5.48
N ALA A 23 -36.73 -15.13 6.42
CA ALA A 23 -36.56 -14.02 7.35
C ALA A 23 -35.31 -14.19 8.24
N VAL A 24 -35.06 -15.40 8.76
CA VAL A 24 -33.86 -15.72 9.54
C VAL A 24 -32.61 -15.62 8.67
N GLY A 25 -32.64 -16.12 7.44
CA GLY A 25 -31.53 -16.04 6.49
C GLY A 25 -31.15 -14.58 6.17
N LEU A 26 -32.13 -13.72 5.93
CA LEU A 26 -31.89 -12.30 5.71
C LEU A 26 -31.34 -11.59 6.97
N ALA A 27 -31.86 -11.93 8.16
CA ALA A 27 -31.36 -11.38 9.42
C ALA A 27 -29.91 -11.82 9.72
N ALA A 28 -29.50 -13.03 9.32
CA ALA A 28 -28.16 -13.58 9.54
C ALA A 28 -27.16 -13.20 8.44
N GLN A 29 -27.60 -12.59 7.33
CA GLN A 29 -26.80 -12.36 6.11
C GLN A 29 -25.47 -11.69 6.39
N ASP A 30 -25.46 -10.60 7.15
CA ASP A 30 -24.24 -9.85 7.43
C ASP A 30 -23.27 -10.60 8.34
N THR A 31 -23.77 -11.40 9.26
CA THR A 31 -22.94 -12.25 10.12
C THR A 31 -22.24 -13.34 9.30
N LEU A 32 -22.97 -14.00 8.43
CA LEU A 32 -22.41 -15.01 7.51
C LEU A 32 -21.43 -14.40 6.53
N ALA A 33 -21.71 -13.22 5.97
CA ALA A 33 -20.81 -12.53 5.07
C ALA A 33 -19.46 -12.18 5.74
N ASN A 34 -19.48 -11.75 7.01
CA ASN A 34 -18.24 -11.50 7.76
C ASN A 34 -17.48 -12.78 8.07
N LEU A 35 -18.16 -13.88 8.38
CA LEU A 35 -17.53 -15.18 8.60
C LEU A 35 -16.87 -15.69 7.32
N PHE A 36 -17.56 -15.61 6.18
CA PHE A 36 -16.99 -16.00 4.89
C PHE A 36 -15.82 -15.07 4.49
N GLY A 37 -15.89 -13.77 4.80
CA GLY A 37 -14.76 -12.86 4.64
C GLY A 37 -13.54 -13.27 5.45
N ALA A 38 -13.73 -13.71 6.71
CA ALA A 38 -12.63 -14.25 7.51
C ALA A 38 -12.04 -15.53 6.88
N VAL A 39 -12.90 -16.46 6.44
CA VAL A 39 -12.46 -17.71 5.77
C VAL A 39 -11.63 -17.38 4.52
N ALA A 40 -12.06 -16.43 3.70
CA ALA A 40 -11.32 -15.99 2.51
C ALA A 40 -9.94 -15.44 2.88
N VAL A 41 -9.84 -14.56 3.88
CA VAL A 41 -8.55 -14.03 4.37
C VAL A 41 -7.63 -15.14 4.85
N PHE A 42 -8.15 -16.14 5.56
CA PHE A 42 -7.36 -17.29 6.03
C PHE A 42 -6.93 -18.24 4.90
N ALA A 43 -7.77 -18.41 3.87
CA ALA A 43 -7.48 -19.29 2.74
C ALA A 43 -6.47 -18.64 1.78
N ASP A 44 -6.74 -17.43 1.33
CA ASP A 44 -5.96 -16.72 0.29
C ASP A 44 -4.73 -16.02 0.86
N LYS A 45 -4.75 -15.67 2.15
CA LYS A 45 -3.66 -15.00 2.88
C LYS A 45 -3.11 -13.76 2.15
N PRO A 46 -3.97 -12.81 1.76
CA PRO A 46 -3.52 -11.58 1.10
C PRO A 46 -2.58 -10.75 2.00
N PHE A 47 -2.68 -10.95 3.30
CA PHE A 47 -1.79 -10.41 4.33
C PHE A 47 -1.74 -11.35 5.54
N ARG A 48 -0.77 -11.14 6.42
CA ARG A 48 -0.60 -11.84 7.70
C ARG A 48 -0.67 -10.85 8.84
N VAL A 49 -0.89 -11.34 10.06
CA VAL A 49 -0.73 -10.52 11.27
C VAL A 49 0.73 -10.05 11.34
N GLY A 50 0.93 -8.75 11.55
CA GLY A 50 2.21 -8.07 11.47
C GLY A 50 2.50 -7.38 10.13
N ASP A 51 1.78 -7.70 9.05
CA ASP A 51 1.95 -7.02 7.78
C ASP A 51 1.40 -5.59 7.84
N HIS A 52 2.11 -4.67 7.21
CA HIS A 52 1.65 -3.31 6.95
C HIS A 52 0.85 -3.29 5.65
N ILE A 53 -0.41 -2.93 5.74
CA ILE A 53 -1.35 -2.94 4.62
C ILE A 53 -2.04 -1.59 4.45
N LYS A 54 -2.49 -1.33 3.22
CA LYS A 54 -3.42 -0.24 2.92
C LYS A 54 -4.70 -0.82 2.34
N LEU A 55 -5.83 -0.43 2.92
CA LEU A 55 -7.18 -0.81 2.52
C LEU A 55 -8.04 0.44 2.51
N ALA A 56 -8.45 0.88 1.32
CA ALA A 56 -9.09 2.20 1.11
C ALA A 56 -8.27 3.32 1.76
N ASP A 57 -8.86 4.05 2.72
CA ASP A 57 -8.21 5.17 3.41
C ASP A 57 -7.49 4.75 4.71
N ILE A 58 -7.53 3.46 5.05
CA ILE A 58 -6.89 2.92 6.25
C ILE A 58 -5.54 2.32 5.88
N GLU A 59 -4.48 2.86 6.46
CA GLU A 59 -3.12 2.33 6.32
C GLU A 59 -2.54 2.04 7.71
N GLY A 60 -1.96 0.83 7.88
CA GLY A 60 -1.42 0.43 9.17
C GLY A 60 -1.02 -1.03 9.23
N THR A 61 -0.60 -1.46 10.42
CA THR A 61 -0.15 -2.83 10.69
C THR A 61 -1.31 -3.69 11.19
N VAL A 62 -1.47 -4.87 10.61
CA VAL A 62 -2.48 -5.85 11.05
C VAL A 62 -2.11 -6.40 12.42
N GLU A 63 -2.92 -6.13 13.45
CA GLU A 63 -2.72 -6.67 14.80
C GLU A 63 -3.40 -8.02 15.00
N ALA A 64 -4.59 -8.19 14.44
CA ALA A 64 -5.36 -9.43 14.59
C ALA A 64 -6.39 -9.58 13.48
N VAL A 65 -6.65 -10.83 13.10
CA VAL A 65 -7.77 -11.21 12.25
C VAL A 65 -8.72 -12.07 13.10
N GLY A 66 -9.88 -11.53 13.41
CA GLY A 66 -10.94 -12.22 14.16
C GLY A 66 -11.98 -12.83 13.22
N MET A 67 -12.98 -13.51 13.80
CA MET A 67 -14.07 -14.13 13.03
C MET A 67 -14.97 -13.13 12.29
N ARG A 68 -15.16 -11.92 12.85
CA ARG A 68 -16.02 -10.89 12.28
C ARG A 68 -15.27 -9.69 11.73
N SER A 69 -14.11 -9.38 12.27
CA SER A 69 -13.38 -8.16 11.94
C SER A 69 -11.86 -8.35 12.02
N THR A 70 -11.16 -7.60 11.19
CA THR A 70 -9.70 -7.44 11.20
C THR A 70 -9.36 -6.14 11.92
N ARG A 71 -8.33 -6.17 12.76
CA ARG A 71 -7.83 -5.02 13.53
C ARG A 71 -6.53 -4.54 12.92
N VAL A 72 -6.48 -3.25 12.62
CA VAL A 72 -5.32 -2.59 11.99
C VAL A 72 -4.91 -1.41 12.87
N ARG A 73 -3.64 -1.35 13.26
CA ARG A 73 -3.04 -0.21 13.97
C ARG A 73 -2.51 0.78 12.95
N THR A 74 -3.07 1.99 12.91
CA THR A 74 -2.58 3.04 12.00
C THR A 74 -1.25 3.62 12.47
N LEU A 75 -0.58 4.37 11.60
CA LEU A 75 0.69 5.04 11.94
C LEU A 75 0.53 6.06 13.07
N GLU A 76 -0.65 6.67 13.20
CA GLU A 76 -0.99 7.61 14.28
C GLU A 76 -1.29 6.88 15.62
N GLY A 77 -1.27 5.54 15.62
CA GLY A 77 -1.56 4.72 16.79
C GLY A 77 -3.02 4.39 17.01
N HIS A 78 -3.94 4.80 16.13
CA HIS A 78 -5.35 4.46 16.24
C HIS A 78 -5.59 2.99 15.89
N LEU A 79 -6.58 2.37 16.55
CA LEU A 79 -7.03 1.03 16.22
C LEU A 79 -8.25 1.10 15.30
N ALA A 80 -8.05 0.79 14.03
CA ALA A 80 -9.13 0.61 13.07
C ALA A 80 -9.67 -0.82 13.13
N VAL A 81 -10.99 -0.96 13.26
CA VAL A 81 -11.69 -2.26 13.29
C VAL A 81 -12.52 -2.38 12.02
N ILE A 82 -12.11 -3.24 11.11
CA ILE A 82 -12.68 -3.36 9.77
C ILE A 82 -13.48 -4.66 9.67
N PRO A 83 -14.78 -4.65 9.32
CA PRO A 83 -15.55 -5.87 9.08
C PRO A 83 -14.89 -6.75 8.01
N ASN A 84 -14.82 -8.06 8.24
CA ASN A 84 -14.18 -8.97 7.28
C ASN A 84 -14.90 -9.03 5.92
N LYS A 85 -16.21 -8.79 5.89
CA LYS A 85 -16.98 -8.58 4.65
C LYS A 85 -16.36 -7.45 3.80
N THR A 86 -15.97 -6.35 4.43
CA THR A 86 -15.31 -5.22 3.75
C THR A 86 -13.91 -5.61 3.28
N VAL A 87 -13.13 -6.27 4.14
CA VAL A 87 -11.79 -6.76 3.82
C VAL A 87 -11.80 -7.70 2.61
N GLY A 88 -12.74 -8.66 2.58
CA GLY A 88 -12.84 -9.64 1.48
C GLY A 88 -13.28 -9.06 0.14
N ASN A 89 -13.94 -7.90 0.16
CA ASN A 89 -14.46 -7.25 -1.06
C ASN A 89 -13.61 -6.07 -1.55
N ALA A 90 -12.63 -5.62 -0.77
CA ALA A 90 -11.82 -4.46 -1.10
C ALA A 90 -10.47 -4.86 -1.75
N ALA A 91 -9.93 -3.95 -2.56
CA ALA A 91 -8.54 -4.07 -2.99
C ALA A 91 -7.60 -3.81 -1.80
N ILE A 92 -6.69 -4.75 -1.56
CA ILE A 92 -5.72 -4.67 -0.47
C ILE A 92 -4.33 -4.48 -1.07
N THR A 93 -3.62 -3.44 -0.63
CA THR A 93 -2.21 -3.25 -0.95
C THR A 93 -1.38 -3.72 0.23
N ASN A 94 -0.63 -4.81 0.06
CA ASN A 94 0.31 -5.30 1.08
C ASN A 94 1.67 -4.60 0.91
N ILE A 95 1.94 -3.64 1.79
CA ILE A 95 3.15 -2.82 1.75
C ILE A 95 4.37 -3.61 2.23
N THR A 96 4.18 -4.54 3.17
CA THR A 96 5.27 -5.39 3.66
C THR A 96 5.80 -6.32 2.57
N GLN A 97 4.93 -6.80 1.67
CA GLN A 97 5.31 -7.72 0.59
C GLN A 97 5.81 -7.02 -0.68
N ARG A 98 6.06 -5.70 -0.64
CA ARG A 98 6.67 -4.99 -1.77
C ARG A 98 8.08 -5.56 -2.06
N SER A 99 8.45 -5.64 -3.33
CA SER A 99 9.79 -6.11 -3.76
C SER A 99 10.87 -5.06 -3.58
N SER A 100 10.51 -3.78 -3.63
CA SER A 100 11.41 -2.63 -3.53
C SER A 100 10.65 -1.38 -3.13
N ILE A 101 11.38 -0.37 -2.65
CA ILE A 101 10.85 0.96 -2.36
C ILE A 101 11.13 1.86 -3.56
N LYS A 102 10.06 2.27 -4.27
CA LYS A 102 10.15 3.25 -5.35
C LYS A 102 10.03 4.66 -4.79
N THR A 103 10.94 5.53 -5.19
CA THR A 103 10.90 6.97 -4.89
C THR A 103 11.01 7.77 -6.17
N VAL A 104 10.26 8.86 -6.25
CA VAL A 104 10.39 9.85 -7.33
C VAL A 104 10.78 11.17 -6.69
N MET A 105 11.92 11.69 -7.09
CA MET A 105 12.43 13.00 -6.64
C MET A 105 12.59 13.92 -7.84
N ASN A 106 12.20 15.17 -7.67
CA ASN A 106 12.45 16.24 -8.62
C ASN A 106 13.49 17.17 -8.04
N LEU A 107 14.59 17.31 -8.74
CA LEU A 107 15.70 18.20 -8.38
C LEU A 107 15.68 19.40 -9.31
N THR A 108 15.55 20.59 -8.74
CA THR A 108 15.45 21.81 -9.52
C THR A 108 16.79 22.54 -9.53
N LEU A 109 17.35 22.77 -10.72
CA LEU A 109 18.59 23.50 -10.92
C LEU A 109 18.32 24.90 -11.48
N ALA A 110 19.23 25.83 -11.19
CA ALA A 110 19.14 27.20 -11.66
C ALA A 110 19.15 27.27 -13.20
N HIS A 111 18.28 28.10 -13.77
CA HIS A 111 18.17 28.31 -15.23
C HIS A 111 19.49 28.75 -15.90
N ALA A 112 20.27 29.57 -15.18
CA ALA A 112 21.54 30.13 -15.69
C ALA A 112 22.67 29.10 -15.85
N LEU A 113 22.45 27.81 -15.44
CA LEU A 113 23.47 26.78 -15.58
C LEU A 113 23.73 26.46 -17.06
N PRO A 114 25.00 26.44 -17.50
CA PRO A 114 25.36 26.01 -18.85
C PRO A 114 25.04 24.54 -19.08
N ALA A 115 24.80 24.16 -20.33
CA ALA A 115 24.39 22.77 -20.68
C ALA A 115 25.43 21.70 -20.31
N ASP A 116 26.72 22.04 -20.31
CA ASP A 116 27.79 21.17 -19.85
C ASP A 116 27.70 20.86 -18.35
N LYS A 117 27.34 21.85 -17.53
CA LYS A 117 27.09 21.69 -16.10
C LYS A 117 25.85 20.82 -15.84
N VAL A 118 24.80 20.96 -16.64
CA VAL A 118 23.63 20.07 -16.55
C VAL A 118 23.99 18.63 -16.90
N LYS A 119 24.77 18.40 -17.95
CA LYS A 119 25.28 17.06 -18.29
C LYS A 119 26.14 16.49 -17.16
N ARG A 120 26.98 17.31 -16.54
CA ARG A 120 27.80 16.89 -15.41
C ARG A 120 26.95 16.56 -14.19
N ALA A 121 25.90 17.33 -13.90
CA ALA A 121 24.95 17.03 -12.85
C ALA A 121 24.28 15.65 -13.02
N LEU A 122 23.85 15.33 -14.26
CA LEU A 122 23.25 14.02 -14.56
C LEU A 122 24.27 12.88 -14.33
N ALA A 123 25.53 13.06 -14.73
CA ALA A 123 26.58 12.08 -14.52
C ALA A 123 26.89 11.87 -13.02
N LEU A 124 27.01 12.94 -12.24
CA LEU A 124 27.22 12.88 -10.79
C LEU A 124 26.09 12.17 -10.08
N LEU A 125 24.84 12.48 -10.44
CA LEU A 125 23.67 11.79 -9.88
C LEU A 125 23.72 10.30 -10.19
N ALA A 126 24.07 9.91 -11.43
CA ALA A 126 24.21 8.50 -11.79
C ALA A 126 25.30 7.81 -10.97
N GLU A 127 26.47 8.42 -10.81
CA GLU A 127 27.57 7.91 -9.97
C GLU A 127 27.12 7.69 -8.51
N ILE A 128 26.43 8.67 -7.91
CA ILE A 128 26.01 8.62 -6.50
C ILE A 128 24.97 7.52 -6.30
N TYR A 129 23.92 7.49 -7.14
CA TYR A 129 22.82 6.53 -6.98
C TYR A 129 23.25 5.10 -7.30
N LEU A 130 24.03 4.89 -8.37
CA LEU A 130 24.56 3.57 -8.72
C LEU A 130 25.62 3.08 -7.74
N GLY A 131 26.36 3.98 -7.08
CA GLY A 131 27.31 3.67 -6.02
C GLY A 131 26.68 3.22 -4.70
N GLN A 132 25.38 3.47 -4.49
CA GLN A 132 24.71 3.08 -3.25
C GLN A 132 24.32 1.58 -3.27
N PRO A 133 24.79 0.77 -2.30
CA PRO A 133 24.55 -0.69 -2.31
C PRO A 133 23.07 -1.10 -2.30
N LEU A 134 22.21 -0.27 -1.73
CA LEU A 134 20.77 -0.51 -1.69
C LEU A 134 20.05 -0.16 -2.99
N THR A 135 20.70 0.46 -3.96
CA THR A 135 20.08 0.76 -5.25
C THR A 135 19.84 -0.53 -6.03
N GLN A 136 18.61 -0.75 -6.43
CA GLN A 136 18.22 -1.80 -7.36
C GLN A 136 18.22 -1.29 -8.80
N ASP A 137 17.63 -0.11 -9.03
CA ASP A 137 17.57 0.56 -10.32
C ASP A 137 17.40 2.07 -10.11
N VAL A 138 17.84 2.87 -11.08
CA VAL A 138 17.67 4.32 -11.07
C VAL A 138 17.53 4.87 -12.47
N TRP A 139 16.53 5.73 -12.67
CA TRP A 139 16.35 6.49 -13.91
C TRP A 139 16.50 7.98 -13.60
N ILE A 140 17.40 8.62 -14.32
CA ILE A 140 17.74 10.03 -14.13
C ILE A 140 17.58 10.73 -15.46
N SER A 141 16.78 11.78 -15.51
CA SER A 141 16.55 12.54 -16.74
C SER A 141 16.30 14.01 -16.46
N PHE A 142 16.86 14.87 -17.30
CA PHE A 142 16.39 16.23 -17.44
C PHE A 142 15.07 16.19 -18.22
N ASN A 143 13.94 16.29 -17.52
CA ASN A 143 12.62 15.98 -18.09
C ASN A 143 11.82 17.21 -18.51
N GLN A 144 12.06 18.36 -17.87
CA GLN A 144 11.30 19.57 -18.21
C GLN A 144 11.96 20.85 -17.69
N PHE A 145 11.55 21.96 -18.29
CA PHE A 145 11.72 23.32 -17.74
C PHE A 145 10.50 23.63 -16.87
N SER A 146 10.72 24.03 -15.62
CA SER A 146 9.65 24.30 -14.65
C SER A 146 9.88 25.64 -13.97
N GLY A 147 8.94 26.59 -14.10
CA GLY A 147 9.03 27.91 -13.49
C GLY A 147 10.29 28.71 -13.88
N GLY A 148 10.79 28.49 -15.10
CA GLY A 148 12.06 29.10 -15.55
C GLY A 148 13.32 28.37 -15.08
N ASN A 149 13.21 27.27 -14.38
CA ASN A 149 14.32 26.46 -13.88
C ASN A 149 14.39 25.09 -14.59
N LEU A 150 15.52 24.37 -14.39
CA LEU A 150 15.76 23.08 -15.00
C LEU A 150 15.37 21.97 -14.03
N ASN A 151 14.43 21.08 -14.39
CA ASN A 151 14.01 19.99 -13.53
C ASN A 151 14.66 18.67 -13.95
N ILE A 152 15.37 18.03 -13.03
CA ILE A 152 15.88 16.65 -13.17
C ILE A 152 14.99 15.74 -12.36
N MET A 153 14.36 14.79 -13.04
CA MET A 153 13.58 13.73 -12.40
C MET A 153 14.49 12.53 -12.13
N ILE A 154 14.45 12.05 -10.90
CA ILE A 154 15.14 10.88 -10.43
C ILE A 154 14.10 9.87 -9.96
N VAL A 155 14.02 8.71 -10.61
CA VAL A 155 13.20 7.59 -10.16
C VAL A 155 14.13 6.52 -9.64
N HIS A 156 14.06 6.22 -8.37
CA HIS A 156 14.96 5.31 -7.67
C HIS A 156 14.19 4.14 -7.08
N TRP A 157 14.67 2.93 -7.27
CA TRP A 157 14.20 1.71 -6.64
C TRP A 157 15.25 1.20 -5.67
N SER A 158 14.92 1.17 -4.38
CA SER A 158 15.78 0.65 -3.33
C SER A 158 15.44 -0.80 -3.01
N LYS A 159 16.46 -1.66 -2.88
CA LYS A 159 16.34 -3.05 -2.47
C LYS A 159 15.80 -3.16 -1.04
N GLY A 160 14.93 -4.16 -0.82
CA GLY A 160 14.39 -4.46 0.51
C GLY A 160 13.19 -3.59 0.88
N THR A 161 12.70 -3.83 2.09
CA THR A 161 11.44 -3.25 2.60
C THR A 161 11.62 -2.50 3.91
N ASP A 162 12.84 -2.48 4.46
CA ASP A 162 13.20 -1.79 5.70
C ASP A 162 13.21 -0.27 5.46
N TYR A 163 12.13 0.38 5.86
CA TYR A 163 11.94 1.81 5.62
C TYR A 163 12.94 2.71 6.36
N PRO A 164 13.27 2.50 7.66
CA PRO A 164 14.33 3.23 8.35
C PRO A 164 15.69 3.14 7.66
N LYS A 165 16.08 1.95 7.23
CA LYS A 165 17.34 1.73 6.51
C LYS A 165 17.34 2.43 5.15
N TYR A 166 16.22 2.40 4.44
CA TYR A 166 16.04 3.16 3.21
C TYR A 166 16.19 4.67 3.43
N LEU A 167 15.57 5.23 4.49
CA LEU A 167 15.68 6.67 4.80
C LEU A 167 17.13 7.09 5.11
N ALA A 168 17.88 6.25 5.84
CA ALA A 168 19.29 6.51 6.11
C ALA A 168 20.11 6.56 4.81
N ALA A 169 19.93 5.59 3.92
CA ALA A 169 20.59 5.57 2.62
C ALA A 169 20.21 6.76 1.73
N LEU A 170 18.92 7.16 1.75
CA LEU A 170 18.45 8.33 1.01
C LEU A 170 19.09 9.62 1.54
N GLN A 171 19.23 9.76 2.86
CA GLN A 171 19.92 10.89 3.47
C GLN A 171 21.39 10.96 3.03
N GLU A 172 22.11 9.83 3.05
CA GLU A 172 23.50 9.76 2.58
C GLU A 172 23.63 10.19 1.12
N MET A 173 22.75 9.69 0.23
CA MET A 173 22.76 10.08 -1.18
C MET A 173 22.48 11.58 -1.35
N ASN A 174 21.50 12.14 -0.62
CA ASN A 174 21.17 13.55 -0.70
C ASN A 174 22.32 14.45 -0.22
N LEU A 175 23.00 14.07 0.85
CA LEU A 175 24.20 14.78 1.32
C LEU A 175 25.34 14.71 0.31
N ALA A 176 25.58 13.54 -0.28
CA ALA A 176 26.61 13.38 -1.33
C ALA A 176 26.28 14.21 -2.59
N VAL A 177 25.00 14.30 -2.96
CA VAL A 177 24.55 15.18 -4.06
C VAL A 177 24.86 16.64 -3.72
N LYS A 178 24.50 17.09 -2.52
CA LYS A 178 24.72 18.47 -2.08
C LYS A 178 26.23 18.80 -2.11
N GLU A 179 27.06 17.96 -1.51
CA GLU A 179 28.49 18.14 -1.40
C GLU A 179 29.17 18.21 -2.80
N ARG A 180 28.86 17.25 -3.69
CA ARG A 180 29.48 17.21 -5.02
C ARG A 180 28.98 18.35 -5.92
N PHE A 181 27.72 18.76 -5.80
CA PHE A 181 27.17 19.87 -6.58
C PHE A 181 27.82 21.19 -6.15
N ASP A 182 27.99 21.41 -4.84
CA ASP A 182 28.68 22.60 -4.32
C ASP A 182 30.14 22.64 -4.81
N ALA A 183 30.85 21.52 -4.75
CA ALA A 183 32.26 21.44 -5.20
C ALA A 183 32.41 21.74 -6.69
N GLU A 184 31.42 21.42 -7.52
CA GLU A 184 31.45 21.67 -8.95
C GLU A 184 30.71 22.97 -9.36
N GLY A 185 30.21 23.75 -8.41
CA GLY A 185 29.49 25.01 -8.68
C GLY A 185 28.18 24.78 -9.45
N ILE A 186 27.48 23.68 -9.18
CA ILE A 186 26.16 23.37 -9.72
C ILE A 186 25.12 23.91 -8.74
N ALA A 187 24.46 24.99 -9.09
CA ALA A 187 23.52 25.68 -8.21
C ALA A 187 22.12 25.06 -8.31
N PHE A 188 21.51 24.83 -7.15
CA PHE A 188 20.07 24.57 -7.03
C PHE A 188 19.28 25.86 -7.26
N ALA A 189 18.00 25.73 -7.64
CA ALA A 189 17.09 26.86 -7.83
C ALA A 189 16.34 27.19 -6.54
#